data_c393bc25fefd528b42d1a7dcce44f915
#
_entry.id   c393bc25fefd528b42d1a7dcce44f915
#
_cell.length_a   1.000
_cell.length_b   1.000
_cell.length_c   1.000
_cell.angle_alpha   90.00
_cell.angle_beta   90.00
_cell.angle_gamma   90.00
#
_symmetry.space_group_name_H-M   'P 1'
#
loop_
_entity.id
_entity.type
_entity.pdbx_description
1 polymer ?
#
loop_
_entity_poly.entity_id
_entity_poly.type
_entity_poly.pdbx_seq_one_letter_code
_entity_poly.pdbx_strand_id
1 'polypeptide(L)'
;MEIVHFTPTNQLIEQIRSTTMLTDKTIFPYKDCDICAEDIAIDEILPTQLYVLKEHLEVQRRLRESLYEKGYDTLRLYGSVLLRNSGNVAVMMPPIVEDDCEFGPCLLDGTHRAYLARQLGFKSLGVLHIHGVPKDMPMIPLPNEWSEVVEYEIMPSDKSKKKRYRNLPDKYSHYRDFSQITGIGKDPRSEMSWELQSA
;
A
#
# COMPACT_ATOMS: atom_id res chain seq x y z
N MET A 1 20.80 7.37 -2.26
CA MET A 1 19.87 6.53 -1.48
C MET A 1 20.58 5.28 -0.98
N GLU A 2 20.45 4.97 0.31
CA GLU A 2 21.08 3.83 1.00
C GLU A 2 19.99 2.86 1.47
N ILE A 3 20.21 1.55 1.30
CA ILE A 3 19.39 0.52 1.95
C ILE A 3 20.00 0.27 3.33
N VAL A 4 19.26 0.59 4.37
CA VAL A 4 19.74 0.46 5.77
C VAL A 4 19.44 -0.91 6.33
N HIS A 5 18.28 -1.47 5.96
CA HIS A 5 17.82 -2.76 6.47
C HIS A 5 16.85 -3.43 5.50
N PHE A 6 16.86 -4.75 5.50
CA PHE A 6 15.86 -5.58 4.83
C PHE A 6 15.12 -6.43 5.86
N THR A 7 13.80 -6.33 5.89
CA THR A 7 12.95 -7.19 6.71
C THR A 7 12.44 -8.35 5.87
N PRO A 8 12.78 -9.60 6.20
CA PRO A 8 12.28 -10.78 5.47
C PRO A 8 10.75 -10.90 5.53
N THR A 9 10.20 -11.57 4.53
CA THR A 9 8.75 -11.76 4.37
C THR A 9 8.05 -12.30 5.62
N ASN A 10 8.61 -13.33 6.25
CA ASN A 10 8.03 -13.91 7.46
C ASN A 10 7.95 -12.92 8.62
N GLN A 11 8.97 -12.09 8.81
CA GLN A 11 8.94 -11.06 9.85
C GLN A 11 7.95 -9.93 9.50
N LEU A 12 7.86 -9.56 8.22
CA LEU A 12 6.88 -8.58 7.76
C LEU A 12 5.44 -9.08 7.94
N ILE A 13 5.17 -10.37 7.67
CA ILE A 13 3.88 -11.00 7.93
C ILE A 13 3.50 -10.90 9.42
N GLU A 14 4.43 -11.17 10.33
CA GLU A 14 4.17 -11.03 11.77
C GLU A 14 3.89 -9.57 12.19
N GLN A 15 4.56 -8.61 11.54
CA GLN A 15 4.25 -7.20 11.74
C GLN A 15 2.84 -6.85 11.24
N ILE A 16 2.42 -7.38 10.08
CA ILE A 16 1.05 -7.20 9.56
C ILE A 16 0.02 -7.81 10.51
N ARG A 17 0.27 -9.02 11.04
CA ARG A 17 -0.62 -9.66 12.04
C ARG A 17 -0.80 -8.83 13.30
N SER A 18 0.23 -8.07 13.69
CA SER A 18 0.20 -7.18 14.86
C SER A 18 -0.45 -5.83 14.58
N THR A 19 -0.92 -5.57 13.35
CA THR A 19 -1.67 -4.37 13.01
C THR A 19 -2.93 -4.27 13.85
N THR A 20 -3.17 -3.10 14.43
CA THR A 20 -4.37 -2.82 15.23
C THR A 20 -5.38 -1.99 14.44
N MET A 21 -6.57 -1.83 14.99
CA MET A 21 -7.47 -0.77 14.53
C MET A 21 -6.93 0.61 14.90
N LEU A 22 -7.24 1.62 14.10
CA LEU A 22 -6.74 2.98 14.30
C LEU A 22 -7.20 3.58 15.64
N THR A 23 -8.46 3.35 16.00
CA THR A 23 -9.09 3.93 17.21
C THR A 23 -9.05 3.00 18.42
N ASP A 24 -8.85 1.69 18.22
CA ASP A 24 -8.76 0.70 19.30
C ASP A 24 -7.54 -0.20 19.11
N LYS A 25 -6.51 0.04 19.93
CA LYS A 25 -5.25 -0.69 19.88
C LYS A 25 -5.30 -2.09 20.51
N THR A 26 -6.45 -2.51 21.01
CA THR A 26 -6.66 -3.86 21.56
C THR A 26 -7.25 -4.83 20.52
N ILE A 27 -7.75 -4.30 19.39
CA ILE A 27 -8.34 -5.07 18.29
C ILE A 27 -7.30 -5.28 17.19
N PHE A 28 -7.05 -6.55 16.85
CA PHE A 28 -6.10 -6.99 15.84
C PHE A 28 -6.86 -7.66 14.69
N PRO A 29 -7.21 -6.94 13.62
CA PRO A 29 -8.06 -7.45 12.53
C PRO A 29 -7.44 -8.64 11.78
N TYR A 30 -6.12 -8.75 11.80
CA TYR A 30 -5.37 -9.76 11.03
C TYR A 30 -4.77 -10.90 11.86
N LYS A 31 -5.07 -10.96 13.17
CA LYS A 31 -4.46 -11.93 14.10
C LYS A 31 -4.59 -13.37 13.63
N ASP A 32 -5.79 -13.74 13.16
CA ASP A 32 -6.13 -15.11 12.74
C ASP A 32 -6.27 -15.24 11.21
N CYS A 33 -5.83 -14.23 10.45
CA CYS A 33 -5.86 -14.23 9.00
C CYS A 33 -4.73 -15.08 8.41
N ASP A 34 -4.96 -15.66 7.25
CA ASP A 34 -3.90 -16.19 6.41
C ASP A 34 -3.27 -15.06 5.61
N ILE A 35 -1.95 -14.88 5.76
CA ILE A 35 -1.22 -13.78 5.11
C ILE A 35 -0.06 -14.40 4.35
N CYS A 36 -0.02 -14.15 3.05
CA CYS A 36 1.05 -14.61 2.20
C CYS A 36 1.62 -13.49 1.32
N ALA A 37 2.85 -13.69 0.86
CA ALA A 37 3.45 -12.86 -0.18
C ALA A 37 3.37 -13.63 -1.50
N GLU A 38 2.65 -13.08 -2.47
CA GLU A 38 2.40 -13.74 -3.75
C GLU A 38 2.29 -12.75 -4.90
N ASP A 39 2.33 -13.29 -6.13
CA ASP A 39 2.04 -12.53 -7.35
C ASP A 39 0.56 -12.66 -7.70
N ILE A 40 -0.17 -11.55 -7.72
CA ILE A 40 -1.57 -11.50 -8.15
C ILE A 40 -1.66 -10.81 -9.52
N ALA A 41 -2.56 -11.28 -10.37
CA ALA A 41 -2.89 -10.60 -11.61
C ALA A 41 -3.45 -9.19 -11.30
N ILE A 42 -2.85 -8.15 -11.89
CA ILE A 42 -3.20 -6.77 -11.52
C ILE A 42 -4.67 -6.45 -11.83
N ASP A 43 -5.23 -7.08 -12.86
CA ASP A 43 -6.63 -6.90 -13.24
C ASP A 43 -7.63 -7.58 -12.29
N GLU A 44 -7.16 -8.49 -11.42
CA GLU A 44 -7.96 -9.10 -10.36
C GLU A 44 -7.99 -8.27 -9.06
N ILE A 45 -7.07 -7.31 -8.93
CA ILE A 45 -6.98 -6.44 -7.74
C ILE A 45 -7.84 -5.19 -7.97
N LEU A 46 -8.78 -4.94 -7.07
CA LEU A 46 -9.64 -3.76 -7.13
C LEU A 46 -9.02 -2.58 -6.37
N PRO A 47 -8.75 -1.44 -7.02
CA PRO A 47 -8.21 -0.27 -6.34
C PRO A 47 -9.25 0.36 -5.42
N THR A 48 -8.83 0.77 -4.21
CA THR A 48 -9.70 1.50 -3.27
C THR A 48 -9.53 3.01 -3.35
N GLN A 49 -8.63 3.49 -4.20
CA GLN A 49 -8.36 4.90 -4.44
C GLN A 49 -8.65 5.26 -5.89
N LEU A 50 -9.37 6.37 -6.10
CA LEU A 50 -9.83 6.85 -7.43
C LEU A 50 -8.80 7.75 -8.13
N TYR A 51 -7.65 8.01 -7.54
CA TYR A 51 -6.65 8.89 -8.12
C TYR A 51 -5.23 8.37 -7.90
N VAL A 52 -4.36 8.79 -8.79
CA VAL A 52 -2.91 8.76 -8.61
C VAL A 52 -2.33 10.14 -8.93
N LEU A 53 -1.19 10.47 -8.34
CA LEU A 53 -0.51 11.74 -8.59
C LEU A 53 0.68 11.49 -9.51
N LYS A 54 0.85 12.32 -10.54
CA LYS A 54 1.98 12.23 -11.48
C LYS A 54 3.32 12.31 -10.77
N GLU A 55 3.45 13.24 -9.84
CA GLU A 55 4.65 13.37 -9.02
C GLU A 55 4.99 12.06 -8.29
N HIS A 56 3.99 11.43 -7.66
CA HIS A 56 4.21 10.17 -6.96
C HIS A 56 4.53 9.00 -7.90
N LEU A 57 3.95 8.99 -9.10
CA LEU A 57 4.31 7.98 -10.12
C LEU A 57 5.76 8.14 -10.57
N GLU A 58 6.22 9.37 -10.75
CA GLU A 58 7.61 9.64 -11.12
C GLU A 58 8.58 9.24 -10.00
N VAL A 59 8.23 9.52 -8.73
CA VAL A 59 8.99 9.04 -7.57
C VAL A 59 9.07 7.51 -7.57
N GLN A 60 7.94 6.82 -7.82
CA GLN A 60 7.94 5.35 -7.89
C GLN A 60 8.83 4.81 -9.02
N ARG A 61 8.87 5.46 -10.20
CA ARG A 61 9.77 5.09 -11.31
C ARG A 61 11.23 5.17 -10.89
N ARG A 62 11.64 6.32 -10.34
CA ARG A 62 13.02 6.54 -9.89
C ARG A 62 13.43 5.60 -8.76
N LEU A 63 12.54 5.37 -7.80
CA LEU A 63 12.79 4.41 -6.73
C LEU A 63 12.97 3.00 -7.28
N ARG A 64 12.12 2.59 -8.23
CA ARG A 64 12.23 1.29 -8.88
C ARG A 64 13.56 1.14 -9.59
N GLU A 65 13.97 2.11 -10.41
CA GLU A 65 15.25 2.09 -11.12
C GLU A 65 16.43 1.98 -10.14
N SER A 66 16.48 2.86 -9.14
CA SER A 66 17.54 2.89 -8.14
C SER A 66 17.62 1.62 -7.27
N LEU A 67 16.48 1.00 -6.96
CA LEU A 67 16.45 -0.24 -6.19
C LEU A 67 16.73 -1.45 -7.05
N TYR A 68 16.31 -1.44 -8.31
CA TYR A 68 16.58 -2.52 -9.27
C TYR A 68 18.09 -2.70 -9.51
N GLU A 69 18.85 -1.61 -9.61
CA GLU A 69 20.31 -1.63 -9.68
C GLU A 69 20.96 -2.28 -8.44
N LYS A 70 20.25 -2.32 -7.31
CA LYS A 70 20.69 -2.93 -6.04
C LYS A 70 20.11 -4.34 -5.83
N GLY A 71 19.43 -4.90 -6.84
CA GLY A 71 18.86 -6.23 -6.80
C GLY A 71 17.43 -6.31 -6.20
N TYR A 72 16.74 -5.18 -6.03
CA TYR A 72 15.36 -5.15 -5.52
C TYR A 72 14.40 -4.63 -6.57
N ASP A 73 13.43 -5.44 -7.00
CA ASP A 73 12.33 -4.97 -7.83
C ASP A 73 11.15 -4.56 -6.93
N THR A 74 10.79 -3.28 -6.95
CA THR A 74 9.70 -2.73 -6.12
C THR A 74 8.32 -3.28 -6.50
N LEU A 75 8.18 -3.86 -7.69
CA LEU A 75 6.94 -4.48 -8.16
C LEU A 75 6.86 -5.97 -7.79
N ARG A 76 7.96 -6.57 -7.32
CA ARG A 76 8.08 -7.95 -6.84
C ARG A 76 8.91 -8.03 -5.56
N LEU A 77 8.67 -7.09 -4.67
CA LEU A 77 9.36 -7.04 -3.39
C LEU A 77 8.68 -7.99 -2.41
N TYR A 78 9.38 -9.03 -1.99
CA TYR A 78 8.94 -9.96 -0.95
C TYR A 78 9.69 -9.66 0.34
N GLY A 79 9.09 -8.86 1.20
CA GLY A 79 9.72 -8.27 2.38
C GLY A 79 9.65 -6.75 2.36
N SER A 80 10.33 -6.08 3.28
CA SER A 80 10.43 -4.61 3.24
C SER A 80 11.87 -4.13 3.29
N VAL A 81 12.13 -2.98 2.68
CA VAL A 81 13.42 -2.30 2.73
C VAL A 81 13.28 -0.97 3.46
N LEU A 82 14.18 -0.74 4.40
CA LEU A 82 14.34 0.55 5.05
C LEU A 82 15.36 1.36 4.24
N LEU A 83 14.91 2.48 3.72
CA LEU A 83 15.67 3.40 2.89
C LEU A 83 16.09 4.62 3.68
N ARG A 84 17.30 5.12 3.43
CA ARG A 84 17.76 6.40 3.97
C ARG A 84 18.27 7.28 2.84
N ASN A 85 17.86 8.55 2.85
CA ASN A 85 18.39 9.56 1.95
C ASN A 85 18.46 10.92 2.67
N SER A 86 19.65 11.54 2.68
CA SER A 86 19.85 12.89 3.25
C SER A 86 19.26 13.09 4.66
N GLY A 87 19.30 12.04 5.51
CA GLY A 87 18.78 12.07 6.87
C GLY A 87 17.31 11.65 7.02
N ASN A 88 16.57 11.54 5.94
CA ASN A 88 15.21 11.00 5.93
C ASN A 88 15.23 9.46 5.85
N VAL A 89 14.23 8.84 6.44
CA VAL A 89 14.07 7.39 6.46
C VAL A 89 12.68 7.03 5.97
N ALA A 90 12.57 6.06 5.08
CA ALA A 90 11.31 5.57 4.56
C ALA A 90 11.32 4.04 4.47
N VAL A 91 10.16 3.42 4.63
CA VAL A 91 9.98 1.98 4.44
C VAL A 91 9.27 1.73 3.12
N MET A 92 9.86 0.89 2.28
CA MET A 92 9.22 0.33 1.10
C MET A 92 8.84 -1.12 1.41
N MET A 93 7.56 -1.42 1.34
CA MET A 93 7.02 -2.79 1.51
C MET A 93 6.12 -3.15 0.33
N PRO A 94 5.78 -4.44 0.11
CA PRO A 94 4.83 -4.83 -0.93
C PRO A 94 3.51 -4.07 -0.78
N PRO A 95 2.76 -3.85 -1.87
CA PRO A 95 1.36 -3.43 -1.78
C PRO A 95 0.57 -4.38 -0.90
N ILE A 96 -0.41 -3.86 -0.16
CA ILE A 96 -1.27 -4.66 0.71
C ILE A 96 -2.61 -4.85 0.02
N VAL A 97 -2.98 -6.12 -0.16
CA VAL A 97 -4.28 -6.55 -0.67
C VAL A 97 -5.02 -7.28 0.44
N GLU A 98 -6.28 -6.93 0.66
CA GLU A 98 -7.19 -7.57 1.61
C GLU A 98 -8.36 -8.17 0.85
N ASP A 99 -8.70 -9.43 1.13
CA ASP A 99 -9.94 -10.03 0.62
C ASP A 99 -11.14 -9.44 1.35
N ASP A 100 -11.87 -8.60 0.65
CA ASP A 100 -13.16 -8.15 1.12
C ASP A 100 -14.22 -9.23 0.89
N CYS A 101 -15.08 -9.46 1.89
CA CYS A 101 -16.08 -10.52 1.84
C CYS A 101 -17.16 -10.35 0.76
N GLU A 102 -17.30 -9.17 0.19
CA GLU A 102 -18.29 -8.86 -0.86
C GLU A 102 -17.62 -8.71 -2.23
N PHE A 103 -16.38 -8.22 -2.28
CA PHE A 103 -15.74 -7.77 -3.53
C PHE A 103 -14.50 -8.59 -3.91
N GLY A 104 -13.93 -9.37 -2.98
CA GLY A 104 -12.67 -10.09 -3.21
C GLY A 104 -11.42 -9.21 -3.03
N PRO A 105 -10.34 -9.42 -3.81
CA PRO A 105 -9.05 -8.79 -3.57
C PRO A 105 -9.08 -7.28 -3.76
N CYS A 106 -8.90 -6.52 -2.69
CA CYS A 106 -8.95 -5.06 -2.68
C CYS A 106 -7.61 -4.45 -2.23
N LEU A 107 -7.12 -3.48 -2.98
CA LEU A 107 -5.85 -2.82 -2.73
C LEU A 107 -5.99 -1.76 -1.63
N LEU A 108 -5.48 -2.05 -0.43
CA LEU A 108 -5.50 -1.10 0.69
C LEU A 108 -4.36 -0.09 0.61
N ASP A 109 -3.17 -0.55 0.23
CA ASP A 109 -1.98 0.30 0.03
C ASP A 109 -1.23 -0.07 -1.24
N GLY A 110 -0.50 0.90 -1.81
CA GLY A 110 0.32 0.69 -2.99
C GLY A 110 -0.35 1.03 -4.32
N THR A 111 -1.43 1.82 -4.34
CA THR A 111 -2.17 2.19 -5.56
C THR A 111 -1.26 2.80 -6.64
N HIS A 112 -0.33 3.69 -6.28
CA HIS A 112 0.61 4.27 -7.26
C HIS A 112 1.53 3.22 -7.88
N ARG A 113 1.99 2.23 -7.12
CA ARG A 113 2.83 1.14 -7.64
C ARG A 113 2.06 0.19 -8.55
N ALA A 114 0.85 -0.18 -8.16
CA ALA A 114 -0.01 -1.02 -8.97
C ALA A 114 -0.41 -0.32 -10.28
N TYR A 115 -0.73 0.97 -10.22
CA TYR A 115 -1.01 1.78 -11.41
C TYR A 115 0.21 1.89 -12.33
N LEU A 116 1.39 2.14 -11.77
CA LEU A 116 2.65 2.16 -12.51
C LEU A 116 2.94 0.80 -13.16
N ALA A 117 2.73 -0.30 -12.46
CA ALA A 117 2.90 -1.64 -13.02
C ALA A 117 2.00 -1.86 -14.24
N ARG A 118 0.73 -1.42 -14.17
CA ARG A 118 -0.18 -1.44 -15.33
C ARG A 118 0.33 -0.60 -16.50
N GLN A 119 0.78 0.64 -16.24
CA GLN A 119 1.35 1.51 -17.28
C GLN A 119 2.58 0.88 -17.97
N LEU A 120 3.38 0.15 -17.22
CA LEU A 120 4.57 -0.56 -17.73
C LEU A 120 4.24 -1.91 -18.41
N GLY A 121 2.97 -2.31 -18.44
CA GLY A 121 2.51 -3.55 -19.08
C GLY A 121 2.74 -4.82 -18.29
N PHE A 122 3.03 -4.73 -16.98
CA PHE A 122 3.11 -5.89 -16.11
C PHE A 122 1.73 -6.54 -15.96
N LYS A 123 1.70 -7.86 -15.93
CA LYS A 123 0.47 -8.63 -15.78
C LYS A 123 0.18 -8.99 -14.33
N SER A 124 1.21 -9.11 -13.50
CA SER A 124 1.10 -9.41 -12.07
C SER A 124 1.93 -8.45 -11.23
N LEU A 125 1.59 -8.38 -9.97
CA LEU A 125 2.24 -7.56 -8.96
C LEU A 125 2.49 -8.41 -7.71
N GLY A 126 3.71 -8.34 -7.16
CA GLY A 126 4.01 -8.96 -5.87
C GLY A 126 3.36 -8.15 -4.75
N VAL A 127 2.55 -8.82 -3.94
CA VAL A 127 1.76 -8.19 -2.87
C VAL A 127 1.89 -8.97 -1.56
N LEU A 128 1.52 -8.35 -0.45
CA LEU A 128 1.07 -9.03 0.76
C LEU A 128 -0.44 -9.20 0.69
N HIS A 129 -0.89 -10.43 0.57
CA HIS A 129 -2.31 -10.78 0.47
C HIS A 129 -2.82 -11.29 1.81
N ILE A 130 -3.93 -10.72 2.27
CA ILE A 130 -4.56 -11.00 3.55
C ILE A 130 -5.92 -11.65 3.29
N HIS A 131 -6.02 -12.93 3.62
CA HIS A 131 -7.24 -13.74 3.46
C HIS A 131 -7.94 -13.95 4.80
N GLY A 132 -9.26 -14.14 4.76
CA GLY A 132 -10.03 -14.53 5.92
C GLY A 132 -10.27 -13.41 6.94
N VAL A 133 -10.28 -12.15 6.50
CA VAL A 133 -10.62 -11.03 7.36
C VAL A 133 -12.05 -11.19 7.90
N PRO A 134 -12.28 -10.99 9.22
CA PRO A 134 -13.61 -11.13 9.81
C PRO A 134 -14.65 -10.23 9.15
N LYS A 135 -15.85 -10.78 8.90
CA LYS A 135 -16.94 -10.06 8.21
C LYS A 135 -17.47 -8.85 8.99
N ASP A 136 -17.32 -8.85 10.31
CA ASP A 136 -17.65 -7.74 11.20
C ASP A 136 -16.57 -6.65 11.24
N MET A 137 -15.45 -6.88 10.55
CA MET A 137 -14.35 -5.92 10.40
C MET A 137 -14.11 -5.57 8.92
N PRO A 138 -15.15 -5.13 8.16
CA PRO A 138 -14.99 -4.85 6.74
C PRO A 138 -14.02 -3.67 6.53
N MET A 139 -13.34 -3.66 5.39
CA MET A 139 -12.57 -2.48 5.01
C MET A 139 -13.52 -1.30 4.71
N ILE A 140 -13.10 -0.09 5.03
CA ILE A 140 -13.93 1.11 4.86
C ILE A 140 -13.92 1.65 3.43
N PRO A 141 -12.79 1.75 2.73
CA PRO A 141 -12.80 2.18 1.34
C PRO A 141 -13.51 1.14 0.47
N LEU A 142 -14.48 1.57 -0.30
CA LEU A 142 -15.10 0.73 -1.33
C LEU A 142 -14.15 0.56 -2.52
N PRO A 143 -14.13 -0.62 -3.15
CA PRO A 143 -13.36 -0.83 -4.36
C PRO A 143 -13.96 -0.09 -5.56
N ASN A 144 -13.12 0.08 -6.57
CA ASN A 144 -13.42 0.72 -7.84
C ASN A 144 -12.80 -0.10 -8.97
N GLU A 145 -13.16 0.22 -10.21
CA GLU A 145 -12.47 -0.32 -11.37
C GLU A 145 -11.22 0.50 -11.70
N TRP A 146 -10.20 -0.13 -12.28
CA TRP A 146 -8.99 0.57 -12.73
C TRP A 146 -9.29 1.67 -13.77
N SER A 147 -10.36 1.52 -14.55
CA SER A 147 -10.82 2.53 -15.50
C SER A 147 -11.33 3.83 -14.85
N GLU A 148 -11.68 3.77 -13.58
CA GLU A 148 -12.13 4.92 -12.79
C GLU A 148 -10.97 5.66 -12.10
N VAL A 149 -9.76 5.07 -12.08
CA VAL A 149 -8.58 5.69 -11.47
C VAL A 149 -8.01 6.74 -12.40
N VAL A 150 -8.01 8.00 -11.96
CA VAL A 150 -7.58 9.15 -12.76
C VAL A 150 -6.23 9.67 -12.27
N GLU A 151 -5.37 10.01 -13.23
CA GLU A 151 -4.08 10.63 -12.97
C GLU A 151 -4.24 12.16 -12.85
N TYR A 152 -3.75 12.74 -11.75
CA TYR A 152 -3.81 14.17 -11.46
C TYR A 152 -2.42 14.77 -11.23
N GLU A 153 -2.25 16.05 -11.58
CA GLU A 153 -1.04 16.83 -11.22
C GLU A 153 -1.00 17.12 -9.72
N ILE A 154 -2.14 17.49 -9.15
CA ILE A 154 -2.30 17.80 -7.73
C ILE A 154 -3.48 17.03 -7.14
N MET A 155 -3.43 16.77 -5.85
CA MET A 155 -4.49 16.03 -5.16
C MET A 155 -5.86 16.70 -5.38
N PRO A 156 -6.87 15.96 -5.87
CA PRO A 156 -8.19 16.51 -6.07
C PRO A 156 -8.77 17.02 -4.75
N SER A 157 -9.35 18.23 -4.75
CA SER A 157 -10.01 18.82 -3.58
C SER A 157 -11.34 18.13 -3.27
N ASP A 158 -12.04 17.68 -4.30
CA ASP A 158 -13.30 16.94 -4.18
C ASP A 158 -13.06 15.54 -3.56
N LYS A 159 -13.68 15.30 -2.41
CA LYS A 159 -13.56 14.03 -1.68
C LYS A 159 -14.10 12.85 -2.45
N SER A 160 -15.14 13.05 -3.28
CA SER A 160 -15.74 12.00 -4.11
C SER A 160 -14.78 11.46 -5.18
N LYS A 161 -13.77 12.25 -5.57
CA LYS A 161 -12.71 11.87 -6.51
C LYS A 161 -11.52 11.18 -5.85
N LYS A 162 -11.54 11.03 -4.51
CA LYS A 162 -10.43 10.39 -3.78
C LYS A 162 -10.72 8.95 -3.46
N LYS A 163 -11.84 8.70 -2.78
CA LYS A 163 -12.27 7.37 -2.33
C LYS A 163 -13.77 7.35 -2.14
N ARG A 164 -14.37 6.22 -2.39
CA ARG A 164 -15.73 5.89 -1.95
C ARG A 164 -15.65 5.16 -0.61
N TYR A 165 -16.64 5.30 0.25
CA TYR A 165 -16.63 4.73 1.58
C TYR A 165 -17.92 3.98 1.87
N ARG A 166 -17.81 2.87 2.59
CA ARG A 166 -18.96 2.20 3.18
C ARG A 166 -19.70 3.17 4.11
N ASN A 167 -21.02 3.10 4.08
CA ASN A 167 -21.87 3.88 5.00
C ASN A 167 -22.04 3.09 6.30
N LEU A 168 -21.06 3.17 7.19
CA LEU A 168 -21.11 2.56 8.51
C LEU A 168 -21.18 3.64 9.58
N PRO A 169 -21.95 3.41 10.68
CA PRO A 169 -22.15 4.38 11.75
C PRO A 169 -20.82 4.84 12.37
N ASP A 170 -19.90 3.93 12.59
CA ASP A 170 -18.57 4.19 13.18
C ASP A 170 -17.44 3.75 12.23
N LYS A 171 -17.40 4.38 11.06
CA LYS A 171 -16.39 4.01 10.04
C LYS A 171 -14.95 4.17 10.51
N TYR A 172 -14.65 5.06 11.47
CA TYR A 172 -13.30 5.30 11.93
C TYR A 172 -12.76 4.13 12.77
N SER A 173 -13.64 3.36 13.43
CA SER A 173 -13.25 2.18 14.20
C SER A 173 -12.74 1.03 13.31
N HIS A 174 -13.07 1.06 12.01
CA HIS A 174 -12.67 0.02 11.05
C HIS A 174 -11.38 0.31 10.27
N TYR A 175 -10.74 1.48 10.48
CA TYR A 175 -9.45 1.76 9.84
C TYR A 175 -8.32 0.97 10.49
N ARG A 176 -7.47 0.34 9.64
CA ARG A 176 -6.26 -0.37 10.07
C ARG A 176 -5.15 0.64 10.36
N ASP A 177 -4.38 0.40 11.41
CA ASP A 177 -3.22 1.22 11.76
C ASP A 177 -1.92 0.55 11.33
N PHE A 178 -1.47 0.87 10.12
CA PHE A 178 -0.19 0.41 9.60
C PHE A 178 1.01 1.26 10.04
N SER A 179 0.81 2.26 10.90
CA SER A 179 1.89 3.17 11.32
C SER A 179 3.05 2.44 12.01
N GLN A 180 2.76 1.34 12.71
CA GLN A 180 3.78 0.54 13.40
C GLN A 180 4.69 -0.23 12.43
N ILE A 181 4.21 -0.57 11.23
CA ILE A 181 4.98 -1.32 10.24
C ILE A 181 5.95 -0.40 9.52
N THR A 182 5.52 0.82 9.22
CA THR A 182 6.36 1.84 8.59
C THR A 182 7.39 2.43 9.56
N GLY A 183 7.30 2.10 10.85
CA GLY A 183 8.31 2.40 11.89
C GLY A 183 8.40 3.85 12.33
N ILE A 184 7.65 4.79 11.75
CA ILE A 184 7.91 6.22 11.98
C ILE A 184 6.64 7.05 12.19
N GLY A 185 5.45 6.46 12.13
CA GLY A 185 4.18 7.21 12.31
C GLY A 185 3.93 8.33 11.30
N LYS A 186 4.70 8.36 10.21
CA LYS A 186 4.56 9.33 9.13
C LYS A 186 4.05 8.63 7.88
N ASP A 187 3.21 9.34 7.14
CA ASP A 187 2.78 8.90 5.81
C ASP A 187 4.02 8.78 4.89
N PRO A 188 4.38 7.58 4.43
CA PRO A 188 5.53 7.40 3.53
C PRO A 188 5.46 8.33 2.30
N ARG A 189 4.24 8.72 1.90
CA ARG A 189 3.99 9.62 0.77
C ARG A 189 4.46 11.06 1.02
N SER A 190 4.45 11.52 2.27
CA SER A 190 4.95 12.86 2.61
C SER A 190 6.48 12.94 2.61
N GLU A 191 7.15 11.80 2.73
CA GLU A 191 8.61 11.71 2.79
C GLU A 191 9.23 11.40 1.42
N MET A 192 8.46 10.86 0.47
CA MET A 192 8.93 10.55 -0.88
C MET A 192 9.08 11.79 -1.77
N SER A 193 8.48 12.93 -1.40
CA SER A 193 8.66 14.22 -2.07
C SER A 193 10.08 14.80 -1.92
N TRP A 194 10.88 14.30 -0.99
CA TRP A 194 12.25 14.80 -0.75
C TRP A 194 13.26 14.43 -1.86
N GLU A 195 13.02 13.38 -2.65
CA GLU A 195 13.91 13.04 -3.77
C GLU A 195 13.81 14.05 -4.93
N LEU A 196 12.66 14.67 -5.12
CA LEU A 196 12.43 15.66 -6.16
C LEU A 196 13.05 17.03 -5.85
N GLN A 197 13.34 17.30 -4.56
CA GLN A 197 13.93 18.58 -4.14
C GLN A 197 15.46 18.60 -4.20
N SER A 198 16.10 17.44 -4.39
CA SER A 198 17.56 17.29 -4.37
C SER A 198 18.19 17.02 -5.75
N ALA A 199 17.42 17.14 -6.82
CA ALA A 199 17.86 17.04 -8.22
C ALA A 199 17.78 18.42 -8.89
#